data_921087f2ed363e8c45939e1def3debc0
#
_entry.id   921087f2ed363e8c45939e1def3debc0
#
_cell.length_a   1.000
_cell.length_b   1.000
_cell.length_c   1.000
_cell.angle_alpha   90.00
_cell.angle_beta   90.00
_cell.angle_gamma   90.00
#
_symmetry.space_group_name_H-M   'P 1'
#
loop_
_entity.id
_entity.type
_entity.pdbx_description
1 polymer ?
#
loop_
_entity_poly.entity_id
_entity_poly.type
_entity_poly.pdbx_seq_one_letter_code
_entity_poly.pdbx_strand_id
1 'polypeptide(L)'
;MGGAPMSGQQLDGLVAVVTGGASGIGAAIATALADQGAEVAVLDLDPSGADPRFAAFAADVSDRAAVDRAIAAVGDRFGRIDILVNNAGIGAQGDIAANDDAEWARVLSINVTGIARVTAAALPWLRRSPAAAICNTSSIAATAGLPQRALYSASKGAVLALTRAMAADHLREGIRVNAVNPGTADTPWIGRLLASAPDPVAERAALEARQPHGRLVSAAEVAGAVLYLVSPSSGSTTGTYIEVDGGMSPLRLRPAGS
;
A
#
# COMPACT_ATOMS: atom_id res chain seq x y z
N MET A 1 -13.47 -32.25 -13.31
CA MET A 1 -12.00 -32.20 -13.14
C MET A 1 -11.72 -31.75 -11.73
N GLY A 2 -11.25 -32.66 -10.90
CA GLY A 2 -10.99 -32.38 -9.48
C GLY A 2 -9.80 -31.47 -9.32
N GLY A 3 -9.98 -30.32 -8.68
CA GLY A 3 -8.91 -29.46 -8.25
C GLY A 3 -8.08 -30.20 -7.21
N ALA A 4 -6.79 -30.38 -7.48
CA ALA A 4 -5.83 -30.84 -6.48
C ALA A 4 -5.83 -29.87 -5.29
N PRO A 5 -5.63 -30.33 -4.06
CA PRO A 5 -5.46 -29.43 -2.92
C PRO A 5 -4.21 -28.59 -3.17
N MET A 6 -4.39 -27.26 -3.19
CA MET A 6 -3.30 -26.28 -3.30
C MET A 6 -2.47 -26.31 -2.00
N SER A 7 -1.61 -27.31 -1.85
CA SER A 7 -0.64 -27.41 -0.74
C SER A 7 0.70 -26.71 -1.06
N GLY A 8 0.74 -25.84 -2.08
CA GLY A 8 1.88 -25.02 -2.44
C GLY A 8 1.71 -23.58 -1.99
N GLN A 9 2.78 -22.90 -1.71
CA GLN A 9 2.80 -21.46 -1.45
C GLN A 9 2.29 -20.73 -2.71
N GLN A 10 1.30 -19.83 -2.53
CA GLN A 10 0.55 -19.23 -3.66
C GLN A 10 1.41 -18.36 -4.58
N LEU A 11 2.57 -17.91 -4.10
CA LEU A 11 3.48 -16.99 -4.80
C LEU A 11 4.85 -17.61 -5.08
N ASP A 12 4.96 -18.93 -4.99
CA ASP A 12 6.23 -19.64 -5.22
C ASP A 12 6.82 -19.29 -6.59
N GLY A 13 8.11 -18.92 -6.61
CA GLY A 13 8.82 -18.51 -7.81
C GLY A 13 8.46 -17.13 -8.37
N LEU A 14 7.63 -16.35 -7.70
CA LEU A 14 7.33 -14.96 -8.07
C LEU A 14 8.22 -13.97 -7.31
N VAL A 15 8.50 -12.84 -7.93
CA VAL A 15 9.28 -11.73 -7.35
C VAL A 15 8.36 -10.55 -7.06
N ALA A 16 8.34 -10.10 -5.81
CA ALA A 16 7.56 -8.96 -5.35
C ALA A 16 8.45 -7.77 -4.98
N VAL A 17 8.05 -6.58 -5.41
CA VAL A 17 8.65 -5.31 -5.00
C VAL A 17 7.66 -4.58 -4.09
N VAL A 18 8.11 -4.15 -2.90
CA VAL A 18 7.32 -3.40 -1.93
C VAL A 18 8.01 -2.09 -1.61
N THR A 19 7.38 -0.94 -1.96
CA THR A 19 7.89 0.37 -1.58
C THR A 19 7.46 0.75 -0.17
N GLY A 20 8.34 1.41 0.61
CA GLY A 20 8.10 1.67 2.03
C GLY A 20 8.01 0.38 2.84
N GLY A 21 8.78 -0.64 2.45
CA GLY A 21 8.69 -2.00 2.98
C GLY A 21 9.54 -2.27 4.22
N ALA A 22 10.31 -1.30 4.72
CA ALA A 22 11.15 -1.48 5.89
C ALA A 22 10.38 -1.33 7.23
N SER A 23 9.14 -0.84 7.22
CA SER A 23 8.36 -0.65 8.45
C SER A 23 6.84 -0.72 8.23
N GLY A 24 6.08 -0.82 9.32
CA GLY A 24 4.63 -0.68 9.35
C GLY A 24 3.88 -1.62 8.40
N ILE A 25 2.93 -1.07 7.64
CA ILE A 25 2.11 -1.81 6.68
C ILE A 25 2.99 -2.47 5.61
N GLY A 26 3.97 -1.74 5.07
CA GLY A 26 4.85 -2.26 4.03
C GLY A 26 5.67 -3.47 4.48
N ALA A 27 6.21 -3.45 5.70
CA ALA A 27 6.93 -4.59 6.26
C ALA A 27 6.01 -5.81 6.47
N ALA A 28 4.78 -5.59 6.95
CA ALA A 28 3.79 -6.66 7.09
C ALA A 28 3.41 -7.27 5.73
N ILE A 29 3.25 -6.43 4.69
CA ILE A 29 3.01 -6.89 3.32
C ILE A 29 4.20 -7.72 2.81
N ALA A 30 5.42 -7.21 2.94
CA ALA A 30 6.64 -7.92 2.53
C ALA A 30 6.74 -9.31 3.19
N THR A 31 6.47 -9.35 4.50
CA THR A 31 6.43 -10.61 5.26
C THR A 31 5.35 -11.56 4.74
N ALA A 32 4.12 -11.09 4.56
CA ALA A 32 3.02 -11.93 4.09
C ALA A 32 3.27 -12.51 2.68
N LEU A 33 3.89 -11.73 1.79
CA LEU A 33 4.26 -12.20 0.45
C LEU A 33 5.37 -13.25 0.51
N ALA A 34 6.40 -13.04 1.33
CA ALA A 34 7.49 -13.99 1.52
C ALA A 34 7.01 -15.30 2.15
N ASP A 35 6.13 -15.23 3.14
CA ASP A 35 5.54 -16.41 3.78
C ASP A 35 4.69 -17.25 2.81
N GLN A 36 4.26 -16.65 1.69
CA GLN A 36 3.59 -17.33 0.57
C GLN A 36 4.53 -17.71 -0.58
N GLY A 37 5.84 -17.65 -0.36
CA GLY A 37 6.85 -18.15 -1.30
C GLY A 37 7.43 -17.13 -2.28
N ALA A 38 7.02 -15.85 -2.20
CA ALA A 38 7.61 -14.84 -3.05
C ALA A 38 9.04 -14.49 -2.61
N GLU A 39 9.93 -14.27 -3.58
CA GLU A 39 11.16 -13.52 -3.36
C GLU A 39 10.81 -12.03 -3.24
N VAL A 40 11.24 -11.37 -2.16
CA VAL A 40 10.84 -10.00 -1.88
C VAL A 40 11.99 -9.02 -1.97
N ALA A 41 11.79 -7.96 -2.73
CA ALA A 41 12.61 -6.76 -2.75
C ALA A 41 11.88 -5.61 -2.03
N VAL A 42 12.55 -4.97 -1.10
CA VAL A 42 12.05 -3.79 -0.38
C VAL A 42 12.77 -2.54 -0.88
N LEU A 43 12.01 -1.52 -1.27
CA LEU A 43 12.51 -0.19 -1.58
C LEU A 43 12.07 0.77 -0.48
N ASP A 44 13.02 1.40 0.21
CA ASP A 44 12.74 2.36 1.29
C ASP A 44 13.77 3.49 1.30
N LEU A 45 13.43 4.64 1.89
CA LEU A 45 14.41 5.70 2.14
C LEU A 45 15.52 5.21 3.08
N ASP A 46 15.12 4.48 4.12
CA ASP A 46 16.03 3.80 5.05
C ASP A 46 15.66 2.32 5.12
N PRO A 47 16.33 1.47 4.32
CA PRO A 47 16.06 0.05 4.30
C PRO A 47 16.68 -0.73 5.49
N SER A 48 17.38 -0.08 6.42
CA SER A 48 18.07 -0.75 7.53
C SER A 48 17.15 -1.52 8.47
N GLY A 49 15.87 -1.13 8.53
CA GLY A 49 14.83 -1.82 9.31
C GLY A 49 14.17 -3.01 8.60
N ALA A 50 14.56 -3.33 7.36
CA ALA A 50 13.96 -4.43 6.62
C ALA A 50 14.38 -5.78 7.22
N ASP A 51 13.47 -6.77 7.16
CA ASP A 51 13.79 -8.16 7.52
C ASP A 51 14.96 -8.65 6.67
N PRO A 52 15.99 -9.27 7.25
CA PRO A 52 17.18 -9.75 6.52
C PRO A 52 16.86 -10.83 5.44
N ARG A 53 15.68 -11.41 5.45
CA ARG A 53 15.21 -12.30 4.37
C ARG A 53 15.00 -11.58 3.05
N PHE A 54 14.81 -10.24 3.07
CA PHE A 54 14.49 -9.46 1.89
C PHE A 54 15.73 -8.84 1.24
N ALA A 55 15.66 -8.62 -0.06
CA ALA A 55 16.62 -7.78 -0.75
C ALA A 55 16.20 -6.32 -0.54
N ALA A 56 16.99 -5.55 0.19
CA ALA A 56 16.67 -4.19 0.57
C ALA A 56 17.49 -3.17 -0.25
N PHE A 57 16.80 -2.17 -0.81
CA PHE A 57 17.38 -1.13 -1.66
C PHE A 57 16.98 0.25 -1.14
N ALA A 58 17.95 1.14 -0.99
CA ALA A 58 17.68 2.53 -0.67
C ALA A 58 17.11 3.27 -1.90
N ALA A 59 15.91 3.83 -1.77
CA ALA A 59 15.29 4.60 -2.84
C ALA A 59 14.28 5.62 -2.31
N ASP A 60 14.41 6.86 -2.75
CA ASP A 60 13.38 7.89 -2.61
C ASP A 60 12.42 7.81 -3.80
N VAL A 61 11.15 7.49 -3.57
CA VAL A 61 10.14 7.43 -4.63
C VAL A 61 9.84 8.79 -5.24
N SER A 62 10.27 9.89 -4.61
CA SER A 62 10.18 11.24 -5.17
C SER A 62 11.30 11.56 -6.16
N ASP A 63 12.38 10.78 -6.20
CA ASP A 63 13.50 10.89 -7.14
C ASP A 63 13.41 9.82 -8.23
N ARG A 64 13.17 10.26 -9.47
CA ARG A 64 13.10 9.39 -10.65
C ARG A 64 14.35 8.54 -10.82
N ALA A 65 15.53 9.14 -10.72
CA ALA A 65 16.78 8.43 -10.96
C ALA A 65 17.08 7.39 -9.88
N ALA A 66 16.71 7.67 -8.61
CA ALA A 66 16.82 6.70 -7.53
C ALA A 66 15.89 5.49 -7.75
N VAL A 67 14.65 5.75 -8.17
CA VAL A 67 13.67 4.70 -8.52
C VAL A 67 14.18 3.83 -9.67
N ASP A 68 14.64 4.45 -10.76
CA ASP A 68 15.09 3.72 -11.94
C ASP A 68 16.29 2.82 -11.61
N ARG A 69 17.26 3.33 -10.81
CA ARG A 69 18.40 2.51 -10.34
C ARG A 69 17.96 1.35 -9.45
N ALA A 70 17.04 1.59 -8.50
CA ALA A 70 16.61 0.55 -7.58
C ALA A 70 15.83 -0.56 -8.30
N ILE A 71 14.91 -0.21 -9.21
CA ILE A 71 14.15 -1.19 -10.00
C ILE A 71 15.07 -1.97 -10.95
N ALA A 72 16.05 -1.32 -11.58
CA ALA A 72 17.05 -2.02 -12.39
C ALA A 72 17.84 -3.03 -11.55
N ALA A 73 18.31 -2.63 -10.35
CA ALA A 73 19.04 -3.53 -9.44
C ALA A 73 18.19 -4.73 -8.98
N VAL A 74 16.87 -4.54 -8.77
CA VAL A 74 15.95 -5.67 -8.50
C VAL A 74 15.89 -6.60 -9.71
N GLY A 75 15.71 -6.03 -10.91
CA GLY A 75 15.67 -6.80 -12.14
C GLY A 75 16.97 -7.59 -12.40
N ASP A 76 18.11 -6.98 -12.17
CA ASP A 76 19.43 -7.63 -12.31
C ASP A 76 19.62 -8.77 -11.30
N ARG A 77 19.10 -8.59 -10.07
CA ARG A 77 19.22 -9.60 -9.01
C ARG A 77 18.33 -10.82 -9.23
N PHE A 78 17.08 -10.60 -9.63
CA PHE A 78 16.06 -11.66 -9.67
C PHE A 78 15.68 -12.09 -11.10
N GLY A 79 16.05 -11.33 -12.12
CA GLY A 79 15.69 -11.60 -13.52
C GLY A 79 14.25 -11.32 -13.89
N ARG A 80 13.38 -10.93 -12.90
CA ARG A 80 11.94 -10.71 -13.08
C ARG A 80 11.35 -9.81 -12.00
N ILE A 81 10.20 -9.25 -12.28
CA ILE A 81 9.29 -8.62 -11.29
C ILE A 81 7.87 -9.01 -11.70
N ASP A 82 7.12 -9.61 -10.77
CA ASP A 82 5.76 -10.11 -10.99
C ASP A 82 4.73 -9.30 -10.21
N ILE A 83 5.10 -8.87 -9.02
CA ILE A 83 4.22 -8.17 -8.11
C ILE A 83 4.86 -6.82 -7.75
N LEU A 84 4.08 -5.74 -7.86
CA LEU A 84 4.47 -4.43 -7.38
C LEU A 84 3.47 -3.93 -6.34
N VAL A 85 3.95 -3.62 -5.13
CA VAL A 85 3.13 -2.97 -4.10
C VAL A 85 3.65 -1.56 -3.87
N ASN A 86 2.90 -0.58 -4.34
CA ASN A 86 3.14 0.83 -4.10
C ASN A 86 2.56 1.22 -2.74
N ASN A 87 3.36 1.07 -1.68
CA ASN A 87 2.94 1.36 -0.33
C ASN A 87 3.61 2.61 0.26
N ALA A 88 4.76 3.03 -0.23
CA ALA A 88 5.43 4.26 0.23
C ALA A 88 4.48 5.47 0.18
N GLY A 89 4.46 6.22 1.26
CA GLY A 89 3.61 7.41 1.36
C GLY A 89 3.77 8.13 2.67
N ILE A 90 3.36 9.40 2.68
CA ILE A 90 3.39 10.27 3.86
C ILE A 90 2.00 10.82 4.15
N GLY A 91 1.73 11.09 5.44
CA GLY A 91 0.53 11.79 5.87
C GLY A 91 0.69 13.30 5.74
N ALA A 92 -0.46 14.01 5.72
CA ALA A 92 -0.54 15.44 5.92
C ALA A 92 -1.72 15.75 6.85
N GLN A 93 -1.55 16.76 7.69
CA GLN A 93 -2.60 17.29 8.56
C GLN A 93 -2.94 18.73 8.13
N GLY A 94 -4.16 19.13 8.40
CA GLY A 94 -4.62 20.47 8.13
C GLY A 94 -5.86 20.53 7.26
N ASP A 95 -6.60 21.61 7.39
CA ASP A 95 -7.68 21.96 6.48
C ASP A 95 -7.13 22.51 5.15
N ILE A 96 -7.99 23.04 4.31
CA ILE A 96 -7.60 23.50 2.97
C ILE A 96 -6.64 24.69 2.99
N ALA A 97 -6.57 25.45 4.07
CA ALA A 97 -5.74 26.65 4.20
C ALA A 97 -4.43 26.40 4.96
N ALA A 98 -4.28 25.22 5.59
CA ALA A 98 -3.17 24.96 6.51
C ALA A 98 -1.88 24.52 5.79
N ASN A 99 -1.99 23.90 4.62
CA ASN A 99 -0.85 23.36 3.90
C ASN A 99 -0.42 24.33 2.78
N ASP A 100 0.87 24.69 2.75
CA ASP A 100 1.42 25.54 1.69
C ASP A 100 1.69 24.75 0.39
N ASP A 101 2.02 25.48 -0.69
CA ASP A 101 2.28 24.90 -2.00
C ASP A 101 3.46 23.88 -1.97
N ALA A 102 4.46 24.11 -1.12
CA ALA A 102 5.61 23.22 -1.00
C ALA A 102 5.20 21.88 -0.35
N GLU A 103 4.34 21.91 0.66
CA GLU A 103 3.83 20.68 1.27
C GLU A 103 2.88 19.95 0.31
N TRP A 104 2.01 20.68 -0.42
CA TRP A 104 1.20 20.11 -1.49
C TRP A 104 2.08 19.39 -2.52
N ALA A 105 3.10 20.06 -3.04
CA ALA A 105 4.01 19.47 -4.03
C ALA A 105 4.73 18.22 -3.48
N ARG A 106 5.21 18.27 -2.24
CA ARG A 106 5.92 17.16 -1.59
C ARG A 106 5.02 15.94 -1.41
N VAL A 107 3.81 16.12 -0.86
CA VAL A 107 2.88 15.03 -0.60
C VAL A 107 2.41 14.38 -1.91
N LEU A 108 2.06 15.18 -2.91
CA LEU A 108 1.67 14.67 -4.22
C LEU A 108 2.84 13.98 -4.94
N SER A 109 4.07 14.52 -4.82
CA SER A 109 5.27 13.90 -5.42
C SER A 109 5.54 12.51 -4.87
N ILE A 110 5.30 12.28 -3.56
CA ILE A 110 5.52 10.98 -2.92
C ILE A 110 4.31 10.07 -3.13
N ASN A 111 3.11 10.51 -2.72
CA ASN A 111 1.93 9.65 -2.64
C ASN A 111 1.32 9.31 -4.02
N VAL A 112 1.51 10.15 -5.03
CA VAL A 112 0.89 10.00 -6.36
C VAL A 112 1.94 9.81 -7.43
N THR A 113 2.84 10.80 -7.61
CA THR A 113 3.85 10.74 -8.68
C THR A 113 4.88 9.63 -8.41
N GLY A 114 5.15 9.31 -7.14
CA GLY A 114 5.98 8.17 -6.74
C GLY A 114 5.45 6.85 -7.26
N ILE A 115 4.13 6.60 -7.15
CA ILE A 115 3.47 5.43 -7.75
C ILE A 115 3.72 5.37 -9.26
N ALA A 116 3.52 6.50 -9.95
CA ALA A 116 3.73 6.57 -11.40
C ALA A 116 5.21 6.29 -11.78
N ARG A 117 6.18 6.82 -11.01
CA ARG A 117 7.61 6.59 -11.26
C ARG A 117 7.98 5.12 -11.09
N VAL A 118 7.62 4.53 -9.96
CA VAL A 118 7.95 3.13 -9.64
C VAL A 118 7.28 2.18 -10.61
N THR A 119 5.99 2.41 -10.90
CA THR A 119 5.26 1.58 -11.86
C THR A 119 5.86 1.67 -13.25
N ALA A 120 6.16 2.87 -13.75
CA ALA A 120 6.77 3.05 -15.08
C ALA A 120 8.12 2.31 -15.20
N ALA A 121 8.96 2.35 -14.16
CA ALA A 121 10.22 1.63 -14.13
C ALA A 121 10.03 0.10 -14.10
N ALA A 122 8.99 -0.39 -13.41
CA ALA A 122 8.71 -1.80 -13.27
C ALA A 122 7.94 -2.40 -14.47
N LEU A 123 7.21 -1.59 -15.26
CA LEU A 123 6.38 -2.06 -16.38
C LEU A 123 7.09 -3.00 -17.37
N PRO A 124 8.35 -2.76 -17.79
CA PRO A 124 9.05 -3.67 -18.71
C PRO A 124 9.22 -5.09 -18.15
N TRP A 125 9.27 -5.21 -16.82
CA TRP A 125 9.37 -6.49 -16.11
C TRP A 125 7.98 -7.12 -15.95
N LEU A 126 7.01 -6.34 -15.49
CA LEU A 126 5.62 -6.79 -15.30
C LEU A 126 5.00 -7.32 -16.60
N ARG A 127 5.27 -6.68 -17.74
CA ARG A 127 4.81 -7.13 -19.07
C ARG A 127 5.31 -8.52 -19.47
N ARG A 128 6.39 -9.00 -18.87
CA ARG A 128 6.96 -10.34 -19.12
C ARG A 128 6.49 -11.37 -18.11
N SER A 129 5.81 -10.94 -17.06
CA SER A 129 5.31 -11.83 -16.02
C SER A 129 4.03 -12.55 -16.45
N PRO A 130 3.90 -13.87 -16.21
CA PRO A 130 2.65 -14.60 -16.44
C PRO A 130 1.59 -14.34 -15.36
N ALA A 131 1.94 -13.63 -14.29
CA ALA A 131 1.08 -13.41 -13.12
C ALA A 131 1.18 -11.96 -12.59
N ALA A 132 1.32 -10.98 -13.50
CA ALA A 132 1.55 -9.59 -13.15
C ALA A 132 0.42 -8.98 -12.32
N ALA A 133 0.76 -8.39 -11.18
CA ALA A 133 -0.18 -7.68 -10.32
C ALA A 133 0.45 -6.45 -9.66
N ILE A 134 -0.33 -5.37 -9.62
CA ILE A 134 0.01 -4.13 -8.92
C ILE A 134 -1.03 -3.89 -7.83
N CYS A 135 -0.59 -3.58 -6.62
CA CYS A 135 -1.46 -3.12 -5.54
C CYS A 135 -0.99 -1.76 -5.02
N ASN A 136 -1.88 -0.77 -5.00
CA ASN A 136 -1.60 0.57 -4.50
C ASN A 136 -2.20 0.75 -3.10
N THR A 137 -1.45 1.31 -2.15
CA THR A 137 -1.96 1.64 -0.83
C THR A 137 -2.58 3.03 -0.84
N SER A 138 -3.91 3.07 -0.88
CA SER A 138 -4.68 4.29 -0.68
C SER A 138 -4.98 4.50 0.82
N SER A 139 -6.18 4.92 1.19
CA SER A 139 -6.60 5.15 2.58
C SER A 139 -8.10 5.32 2.64
N ILE A 140 -8.69 5.09 3.81
CA ILE A 140 -10.05 5.56 4.16
C ILE A 140 -10.24 7.05 3.86
N ALA A 141 -9.18 7.86 3.93
CA ALA A 141 -9.22 9.28 3.60
C ALA A 141 -9.57 9.58 2.13
N ALA A 142 -9.50 8.57 1.24
CA ALA A 142 -9.92 8.71 -0.16
C ALA A 142 -11.44 8.65 -0.35
N THR A 143 -12.15 8.00 0.57
CA THR A 143 -13.59 7.68 0.44
C THR A 143 -14.45 8.27 1.55
N ALA A 144 -13.86 8.62 2.69
CA ALA A 144 -14.54 9.27 3.81
C ALA A 144 -14.05 10.72 4.00
N GLY A 145 -14.96 11.66 4.26
CA GLY A 145 -14.62 13.03 4.58
C GLY A 145 -14.04 13.13 5.99
N LEU A 146 -12.73 13.19 6.11
CA LEU A 146 -12.03 13.32 7.39
C LEU A 146 -11.66 14.78 7.64
N PRO A 147 -12.00 15.36 8.82
CA PRO A 147 -11.58 16.71 9.16
C PRO A 147 -10.05 16.79 9.27
N GLN A 148 -9.49 17.94 8.93
CA GLN A 148 -8.05 18.21 8.99
C GLN A 148 -7.20 17.22 8.16
N ARG A 149 -7.70 16.87 6.94
CA ARG A 149 -7.02 15.93 6.02
C ARG A 149 -7.15 16.32 4.55
N ALA A 150 -7.35 17.61 4.24
CA ALA A 150 -7.64 18.04 2.87
C ALA A 150 -6.60 17.56 1.85
N LEU A 151 -5.33 17.89 2.05
CA LEU A 151 -4.21 17.48 1.19
C LEU A 151 -4.05 15.95 1.14
N TYR A 152 -4.08 15.30 2.30
CA TYR A 152 -3.93 13.83 2.36
C TYR A 152 -5.07 13.12 1.64
N SER A 153 -6.32 13.54 1.85
CA SER A 153 -7.49 12.99 1.17
C SER A 153 -7.42 13.18 -0.34
N ALA A 154 -7.02 14.37 -0.80
CA ALA A 154 -6.80 14.63 -2.22
C ALA A 154 -5.76 13.66 -2.82
N SER A 155 -4.62 13.48 -2.14
CA SER A 155 -3.57 12.56 -2.61
C SER A 155 -4.06 11.10 -2.66
N LYS A 156 -4.82 10.66 -1.65
CA LYS A 156 -5.30 9.26 -1.59
C LYS A 156 -6.50 9.01 -2.52
N GLY A 157 -7.33 10.02 -2.77
CA GLY A 157 -8.35 10.00 -3.84
C GLY A 157 -7.72 9.87 -5.23
N ALA A 158 -6.63 10.60 -5.47
CA ALA A 158 -5.86 10.49 -6.72
C ALA A 158 -5.29 9.06 -6.92
N VAL A 159 -4.86 8.37 -5.84
CA VAL A 159 -4.40 6.97 -5.92
C VAL A 159 -5.50 6.04 -6.42
N LEU A 160 -6.75 6.19 -5.97
CA LEU A 160 -7.87 5.37 -6.44
C LEU A 160 -8.19 5.64 -7.92
N ALA A 161 -8.17 6.90 -8.35
CA ALA A 161 -8.38 7.26 -9.74
C ALA A 161 -7.26 6.68 -10.63
N LEU A 162 -5.99 6.84 -10.20
CA LEU A 162 -4.81 6.29 -10.87
C LEU A 162 -4.88 4.77 -10.97
N THR A 163 -5.31 4.07 -9.91
CA THR A 163 -5.48 2.63 -9.90
C THR A 163 -6.40 2.14 -11.01
N ARG A 164 -7.56 2.81 -11.18
CA ARG A 164 -8.51 2.46 -12.24
C ARG A 164 -7.98 2.75 -13.64
N ALA A 165 -7.30 3.90 -13.82
CA ALA A 165 -6.68 4.26 -15.09
C ALA A 165 -5.62 3.23 -15.49
N MET A 166 -4.70 2.90 -14.56
CA MET A 166 -3.67 1.88 -14.79
C MET A 166 -4.28 0.49 -15.07
N ALA A 167 -5.37 0.11 -14.38
CA ALA A 167 -6.06 -1.14 -14.66
C ALA A 167 -6.63 -1.18 -16.08
N ALA A 168 -7.23 -0.09 -16.55
CA ALA A 168 -7.76 0.03 -17.89
C ALA A 168 -6.66 -0.03 -18.97
N ASP A 169 -5.56 0.68 -18.74
CA ASP A 169 -4.44 0.76 -19.69
C ASP A 169 -3.74 -0.60 -19.88
N HIS A 170 -3.57 -1.36 -18.78
CA HIS A 170 -2.71 -2.55 -18.75
C HIS A 170 -3.47 -3.88 -18.72
N LEU A 171 -4.81 -3.87 -18.72
CA LEU A 171 -5.63 -5.10 -18.69
C LEU A 171 -5.27 -6.06 -19.83
N ARG A 172 -5.14 -5.52 -21.06
CA ARG A 172 -4.81 -6.33 -22.25
C ARG A 172 -3.35 -6.80 -22.27
N GLU A 173 -2.51 -6.23 -21.42
CA GLU A 173 -1.13 -6.66 -21.19
C GLU A 173 -1.05 -7.77 -20.11
N GLY A 174 -2.20 -8.20 -19.56
CA GLY A 174 -2.27 -9.22 -18.51
C GLY A 174 -1.89 -8.71 -17.11
N ILE A 175 -1.80 -7.39 -16.91
CA ILE A 175 -1.43 -6.79 -15.63
C ILE A 175 -2.70 -6.37 -14.88
N ARG A 176 -2.93 -6.94 -13.70
CA ARG A 176 -4.02 -6.53 -12.82
C ARG A 176 -3.57 -5.39 -11.92
N VAL A 177 -4.42 -4.40 -11.72
CA VAL A 177 -4.11 -3.26 -10.84
C VAL A 177 -5.27 -3.01 -9.89
N ASN A 178 -4.99 -3.05 -8.59
CA ASN A 178 -5.96 -2.85 -7.51
C ASN A 178 -5.40 -1.94 -6.43
N ALA A 179 -6.23 -1.61 -5.44
CA ALA A 179 -5.80 -0.86 -4.27
C ALA A 179 -6.35 -1.45 -2.96
N VAL A 180 -5.75 -1.06 -1.86
CA VAL A 180 -6.32 -1.21 -0.51
C VAL A 180 -6.57 0.14 0.10
N ASN A 181 -7.66 0.26 0.88
CA ASN A 181 -8.02 1.43 1.67
C ASN A 181 -7.97 1.08 3.17
N PRO A 182 -6.80 1.17 3.81
CA PRO A 182 -6.73 0.98 5.24
C PRO A 182 -7.45 2.09 6.01
N GLY A 183 -8.11 1.73 7.11
CA GLY A 183 -8.49 2.65 8.17
C GLY A 183 -7.28 3.15 8.95
N THR A 184 -7.47 3.55 10.21
CA THR A 184 -6.35 3.88 11.09
C THR A 184 -5.65 2.59 11.51
N ALA A 185 -4.47 2.34 10.94
CA ALA A 185 -3.69 1.13 11.19
C ALA A 185 -2.69 1.33 12.34
N ASP A 186 -2.61 0.36 13.26
CA ASP A 186 -1.63 0.36 14.36
C ASP A 186 -0.23 0.12 13.80
N THR A 187 0.53 1.21 13.66
CA THR A 187 1.83 1.25 13.01
C THR A 187 2.79 2.13 13.80
N PRO A 188 4.11 2.04 13.58
CA PRO A 188 5.07 2.94 14.22
C PRO A 188 4.76 4.43 13.99
N TRP A 189 4.12 4.79 12.87
CA TRP A 189 3.69 6.16 12.62
C TRP A 189 2.59 6.60 13.60
N ILE A 190 1.59 5.77 13.86
CA ILE A 190 0.56 6.04 14.87
C ILE A 190 1.19 6.09 16.26
N GLY A 191 2.13 5.20 16.57
CA GLY A 191 2.88 5.25 17.83
C GLY A 191 3.56 6.61 18.05
N ARG A 192 4.22 7.18 17.02
CA ARG A 192 4.81 8.53 17.10
C ARG A 192 3.77 9.63 17.24
N LEU A 193 2.65 9.53 16.54
CA LEU A 193 1.53 10.47 16.66
C LEU A 193 0.99 10.49 18.08
N LEU A 194 0.75 9.33 18.67
CA LEU A 194 0.27 9.20 20.04
C LEU A 194 1.29 9.74 21.05
N ALA A 195 2.58 9.45 20.86
CA ALA A 195 3.64 9.95 21.74
C ALA A 195 3.76 11.48 21.73
N SER A 196 3.32 12.17 20.68
CA SER A 196 3.30 13.63 20.57
C SER A 196 1.99 14.27 21.05
N ALA A 197 0.97 13.48 21.36
CA ALA A 197 -0.33 13.99 21.82
C ALA A 197 -0.26 14.43 23.30
N PRO A 198 -0.99 15.48 23.69
CA PRO A 198 -1.10 15.90 25.10
C PRO A 198 -1.59 14.79 26.03
N ASP A 199 -2.51 13.95 25.54
CA ASP A 199 -3.02 12.75 26.23
C ASP A 199 -3.02 11.58 25.23
N PRO A 200 -1.97 10.74 25.22
CA PRO A 200 -1.86 9.61 24.32
C PRO A 200 -2.96 8.56 24.48
N VAL A 201 -3.50 8.39 25.71
CA VAL A 201 -4.56 7.41 25.98
C VAL A 201 -5.89 7.88 25.40
N ALA A 202 -6.24 9.13 25.64
CA ALA A 202 -7.46 9.72 25.09
C ALA A 202 -7.40 9.79 23.54
N GLU A 203 -6.24 10.14 22.97
CA GLU A 203 -6.07 10.17 21.52
C GLU A 203 -6.20 8.77 20.90
N ARG A 204 -5.59 7.73 21.51
CA ARG A 204 -5.76 6.34 21.07
C ARG A 204 -7.24 5.92 21.11
N ALA A 205 -7.92 6.18 22.20
CA ALA A 205 -9.35 5.86 22.33
C ALA A 205 -10.19 6.59 21.26
N ALA A 206 -9.88 7.84 20.94
CA ALA A 206 -10.55 8.59 19.89
C ALA A 206 -10.29 8.00 18.49
N LEU A 207 -9.08 7.53 18.22
CA LEU A 207 -8.75 6.86 16.95
C LEU A 207 -9.47 5.52 16.82
N GLU A 208 -9.55 4.74 17.88
CA GLU A 208 -10.26 3.46 17.92
C GLU A 208 -11.77 3.63 17.76
N ALA A 209 -12.35 4.64 18.42
CA ALA A 209 -13.78 4.95 18.34
C ALA A 209 -14.24 5.41 16.93
N ARG A 210 -13.35 5.90 16.08
CA ARG A 210 -13.67 6.23 14.69
C ARG A 210 -13.98 5.00 13.84
N GLN A 211 -13.48 3.85 14.24
CA GLN A 211 -13.67 2.60 13.51
C GLN A 211 -14.80 1.80 14.15
N PRO A 212 -15.89 1.49 13.44
CA PRO A 212 -17.07 0.82 14.01
C PRO A 212 -16.80 -0.48 14.78
N HIS A 213 -15.74 -1.20 14.42
CA HIS A 213 -15.34 -2.41 15.15
C HIS A 213 -14.58 -2.13 16.47
N GLY A 214 -14.31 -0.85 16.82
CA GLY A 214 -13.82 -0.43 18.13
C GLY A 214 -12.32 -0.62 18.39
N ARG A 215 -11.50 -0.81 17.36
CA ARG A 215 -10.04 -0.95 17.49
C ARG A 215 -9.30 -0.39 16.28
N LEU A 216 -7.99 -0.25 16.38
CA LEU A 216 -7.15 0.03 15.22
C LEU A 216 -7.08 -1.20 14.29
N VAL A 217 -6.92 -0.96 12.99
CA VAL A 217 -6.64 -2.02 12.01
C VAL A 217 -5.21 -2.49 12.22
N SER A 218 -4.94 -3.78 12.15
CA SER A 218 -3.58 -4.29 12.18
C SER A 218 -2.91 -4.21 10.80
N ALA A 219 -1.59 -4.05 10.78
CA ALA A 219 -0.82 -4.13 9.54
C ALA A 219 -0.98 -5.50 8.84
N ALA A 220 -1.17 -6.57 9.61
CA ALA A 220 -1.39 -7.92 9.09
C ALA A 220 -2.74 -8.05 8.37
N GLU A 221 -3.81 -7.39 8.83
CA GLU A 221 -5.10 -7.38 8.13
C GLU A 221 -5.00 -6.70 6.77
N VAL A 222 -4.25 -5.59 6.69
CA VAL A 222 -3.98 -4.92 5.42
C VAL A 222 -3.15 -5.82 4.50
N ALA A 223 -2.12 -6.48 5.03
CA ALA A 223 -1.27 -7.40 4.28
C ALA A 223 -2.06 -8.59 3.71
N GLY A 224 -3.03 -9.13 4.46
CA GLY A 224 -3.92 -10.18 3.98
C GLY A 224 -4.78 -9.76 2.79
N ALA A 225 -5.29 -8.53 2.79
CA ALA A 225 -6.03 -7.97 1.66
C ALA A 225 -5.13 -7.76 0.43
N VAL A 226 -3.90 -7.24 0.63
CA VAL A 226 -2.91 -7.11 -0.45
C VAL A 226 -2.58 -8.47 -1.03
N LEU A 227 -2.30 -9.47 -0.20
CA LEU A 227 -2.00 -10.83 -0.62
C LEU A 227 -3.09 -11.39 -1.54
N TYR A 228 -4.37 -11.24 -1.16
CA TYR A 228 -5.49 -11.63 -2.03
C TYR A 228 -5.43 -10.91 -3.38
N LEU A 229 -5.26 -9.58 -3.38
CA LEU A 229 -5.29 -8.77 -4.60
C LEU A 229 -4.15 -9.08 -5.56
N VAL A 230 -2.99 -9.50 -5.07
CA VAL A 230 -1.83 -9.82 -5.92
C VAL A 230 -1.72 -11.30 -6.25
N SER A 231 -2.44 -12.18 -5.54
CA SER A 231 -2.44 -13.63 -5.79
C SER A 231 -2.91 -13.96 -7.21
N PRO A 232 -2.30 -14.91 -7.92
CA PRO A 232 -2.80 -15.45 -9.19
C PRO A 232 -4.22 -16.00 -9.09
N SER A 233 -4.67 -16.43 -7.91
CA SER A 233 -6.03 -16.93 -7.67
C SER A 233 -7.11 -15.85 -7.81
N SER A 234 -6.75 -14.56 -7.71
CA SER A 234 -7.67 -13.41 -7.90
C SER A 234 -7.72 -12.89 -9.33
N GLY A 235 -7.55 -13.75 -10.34
CA GLY A 235 -7.36 -13.40 -11.74
C GLY A 235 -8.45 -12.52 -12.37
N SER A 236 -9.67 -12.52 -11.85
CA SER A 236 -10.78 -11.67 -12.32
C SER A 236 -10.94 -10.37 -11.53
N THR A 237 -10.04 -10.09 -10.54
CA THR A 237 -10.09 -8.90 -9.69
C THR A 237 -9.10 -7.86 -10.19
N THR A 238 -9.62 -6.78 -10.81
CA THR A 238 -8.82 -5.64 -11.28
C THR A 238 -9.66 -4.36 -11.31
N GLY A 239 -9.01 -3.19 -11.18
CA GLY A 239 -9.65 -1.87 -11.18
C GLY A 239 -10.47 -1.56 -9.92
N THR A 240 -10.32 -2.35 -8.86
CA THR A 240 -11.07 -2.22 -7.62
C THR A 240 -10.19 -1.85 -6.43
N TYR A 241 -10.83 -1.65 -5.28
CA TYR A 241 -10.13 -1.53 -3.99
C TYR A 241 -10.87 -2.30 -2.91
N ILE A 242 -10.11 -2.75 -1.91
CA ILE A 242 -10.66 -3.39 -0.70
C ILE A 242 -10.49 -2.42 0.47
N GLU A 243 -11.60 -2.16 1.18
CA GLU A 243 -11.58 -1.43 2.43
C GLU A 243 -11.19 -2.36 3.58
N VAL A 244 -10.15 -1.96 4.34
CA VAL A 244 -9.68 -2.65 5.54
C VAL A 244 -9.73 -1.62 6.67
N ASP A 245 -10.95 -1.22 7.07
CA ASP A 245 -11.21 -0.02 7.85
C ASP A 245 -12.17 -0.25 9.04
N GLY A 246 -12.49 -1.51 9.34
CA GLY A 246 -13.42 -1.85 10.40
C GLY A 246 -14.86 -1.35 10.17
N GLY A 247 -15.23 -1.08 8.91
CA GLY A 247 -16.55 -0.61 8.53
C GLY A 247 -16.70 0.92 8.53
N MET A 248 -15.62 1.68 8.70
CA MET A 248 -15.64 3.14 8.83
C MET A 248 -16.22 3.83 7.59
N SER A 249 -15.92 3.33 6.39
CA SER A 249 -16.43 3.91 5.15
C SER A 249 -17.90 3.56 4.89
N PRO A 250 -18.31 2.27 4.86
CA PRO A 250 -19.64 1.92 4.38
C PRO A 250 -20.72 1.91 5.46
N LEU A 251 -20.36 1.71 6.74
CA LEU A 251 -21.36 1.44 7.77
C LEU A 251 -21.84 2.73 8.48
N ARG A 252 -23.10 2.72 8.86
CA ARG A 252 -23.72 3.72 9.72
C ARG A 252 -24.44 2.98 10.85
N LEU A 253 -23.73 2.79 11.98
CA LEU A 253 -24.28 2.08 13.12
C LEU A 253 -25.22 2.98 13.95
N ARG A 254 -26.22 2.37 14.58
CA ARG A 254 -26.99 3.05 15.64
C ARG A 254 -26.11 3.20 16.88
N PRO A 255 -26.33 4.21 17.72
CA PRO A 255 -25.67 4.30 19.03
C PRO A 255 -25.85 3.01 19.83
N ALA A 256 -24.79 2.57 20.51
CA ALA A 256 -24.89 1.40 21.38
C ALA A 256 -25.93 1.67 22.49
N GLY A 257 -26.93 0.79 22.63
CA GLY A 257 -27.99 0.93 23.64
C GLY A 257 -29.23 1.67 23.23
N SER A 258 -29.43 1.95 21.92
CA SER A 258 -30.72 2.44 21.38
C SER A 258 -31.59 1.32 20.83
#